data_0d1930613612b3b6a07608c681875894
#
_entry.id   0d1930613612b3b6a07608c681875894
#
_cell.length_a   1.000
_cell.length_b   1.000
_cell.length_c   1.000
_cell.angle_alpha   90.00
_cell.angle_beta   90.00
_cell.angle_gamma   90.00
#
_symmetry.space_group_name_H-M   'P 1'
#
loop_
_entity.id
_entity.type
_entity.pdbx_description
1 polymer ?
#
loop_
_entity_poly.entity_id
_entity_poly.type
_entity_poly.pdbx_seq_one_letter_code
_entity_poly.pdbx_strand_id
1 'polypeptide(L)'
;MKRRTPLALLTCIALTLLFTETRAQTKVALFDGTIVAGYVDHGGYINCIGPSIKYMKKPFSVSAGLLPSLRIKEDKVVAGATKNSLITPSLGLGLTAVFNHLALQLPLYYNAKTSAKNGEWNVGIGLGYKL
;
A
#
# COMPACT_ATOMS: atom_id res chain seq x y z
N MET A 1 14.06 -7.94 -42.84
CA MET A 1 13.08 -8.66 -42.00
C MET A 1 13.36 -8.37 -40.55
N LYS A 2 12.36 -7.84 -39.88
CA LYS A 2 12.52 -7.40 -38.50
C LYS A 2 12.38 -8.60 -37.55
N ARG A 3 13.46 -8.93 -36.85
CA ARG A 3 13.50 -10.02 -35.86
C ARG A 3 12.73 -9.64 -34.58
N ARG A 4 11.41 -9.60 -34.66
CA ARG A 4 10.57 -9.33 -33.49
C ARG A 4 10.05 -10.60 -32.79
N THR A 5 10.28 -11.76 -33.39
CA THR A 5 9.85 -13.06 -32.92
C THR A 5 10.46 -13.52 -31.59
N PRO A 6 11.76 -13.29 -31.31
CA PRO A 6 12.31 -13.78 -30.03
C PRO A 6 11.77 -13.03 -28.80
N LEU A 7 11.43 -11.76 -28.93
CA LEU A 7 10.89 -10.99 -27.82
C LEU A 7 9.46 -11.41 -27.46
N ALA A 8 8.63 -11.67 -28.48
CA ALA A 8 7.27 -12.16 -28.27
C ALA A 8 7.26 -13.56 -27.64
N LEU A 9 8.18 -14.42 -28.05
CA LEU A 9 8.34 -15.75 -27.45
C LEU A 9 8.78 -15.67 -25.99
N LEU A 10 9.72 -14.78 -25.69
CA LEU A 10 10.22 -14.57 -24.33
C LEU A 10 9.12 -14.03 -23.39
N THR A 11 8.29 -13.11 -23.89
CA THR A 11 7.15 -12.59 -23.14
C THR A 11 6.08 -13.64 -22.91
N CYS A 12 5.78 -14.49 -23.88
CA CYS A 12 4.85 -15.60 -23.70
C CYS A 12 5.36 -16.61 -22.68
N ILE A 13 6.63 -16.96 -22.70
CA ILE A 13 7.25 -17.87 -21.72
C ILE A 13 7.22 -17.25 -20.32
N ALA A 14 7.52 -15.96 -20.18
CA ALA A 14 7.46 -15.26 -18.91
C ALA A 14 6.02 -15.21 -18.36
N LEU A 15 5.03 -14.97 -19.22
CA LEU A 15 3.62 -15.02 -18.81
C LEU A 15 3.18 -16.42 -18.37
N THR A 16 3.58 -17.47 -19.09
CA THR A 16 3.21 -18.84 -18.73
C THR A 16 3.86 -19.28 -17.41
N LEU A 17 5.07 -18.83 -17.13
CA LEU A 17 5.73 -19.08 -15.84
C LEU A 17 5.01 -18.42 -14.66
N LEU A 18 4.36 -17.27 -14.89
CA LEU A 18 3.56 -16.61 -13.86
C LEU A 18 2.25 -17.37 -13.53
N PHE A 19 1.76 -18.19 -14.47
CA PHE A 19 0.53 -18.97 -14.27
C PHE A 19 0.76 -20.41 -13.79
N THR A 20 2.00 -20.89 -13.73
CA THR A 20 2.29 -22.28 -13.37
C THR A 20 2.38 -22.54 -11.87
N GLU A 21 2.33 -21.52 -11.02
CA GLU A 21 2.29 -21.70 -9.58
C GLU A 21 0.87 -22.05 -9.09
N THR A 22 0.51 -23.31 -9.22
CA THR A 22 -0.84 -23.82 -8.91
C THR A 22 -1.17 -23.91 -7.41
N ARG A 23 -0.21 -23.63 -6.53
CA ARG A 23 -0.37 -23.75 -5.07
C ARG A 23 -0.68 -22.41 -4.38
N ALA A 24 -0.56 -21.31 -5.07
CA ALA A 24 -0.86 -20.00 -4.52
C ALA A 24 -2.32 -19.64 -4.78
N GLN A 25 -2.99 -19.07 -3.78
CA GLN A 25 -4.37 -18.62 -3.90
C GLN A 25 -4.42 -17.12 -4.02
N THR A 26 -5.16 -16.65 -5.02
CA THR A 26 -5.51 -15.22 -5.15
C THR A 26 -6.92 -15.01 -4.63
N LYS A 27 -7.08 -14.10 -3.69
CA LYS A 27 -8.37 -13.76 -3.08
C LYS A 27 -8.61 -12.25 -3.15
N VAL A 28 -9.88 -11.89 -3.26
CA VAL A 28 -10.34 -10.52 -3.05
C VAL A 28 -10.92 -10.43 -1.64
N ALA A 29 -10.46 -9.48 -0.86
CA ALA A 29 -10.94 -9.26 0.50
C ALA A 29 -11.39 -7.81 0.67
N LEU A 30 -12.48 -7.62 1.41
CA LEU A 30 -12.93 -6.28 1.80
C LEU A 30 -12.22 -5.81 3.06
N PHE A 31 -11.84 -6.73 3.92
CA PHE A 31 -11.12 -6.46 5.16
C PHE A 31 -10.24 -7.67 5.50
N ASP A 32 -8.98 -7.42 5.80
CA ASP A 32 -7.99 -8.48 6.00
C ASP A 32 -7.63 -8.74 7.46
N GLY A 33 -8.12 -7.93 8.40
CA GLY A 33 -7.79 -8.10 9.81
C GLY A 33 -6.35 -7.78 10.18
N THR A 34 -5.66 -7.01 9.36
CA THR A 34 -4.28 -6.57 9.63
C THR A 34 -4.28 -5.11 10.04
N ILE A 35 -3.66 -4.80 11.16
CA ILE A 35 -3.48 -3.45 11.66
C ILE A 35 -2.01 -3.07 11.49
N VAL A 36 -1.75 -1.92 10.89
CA VAL A 36 -0.41 -1.42 10.60
C VAL A 36 -0.25 -0.01 11.15
N ALA A 37 0.88 0.23 11.77
CA ALA A 37 1.32 1.56 12.17
C ALA A 37 2.66 1.86 11.50
N GLY A 38 2.84 3.08 11.06
CA GLY A 38 4.06 3.45 10.35
C GLY A 38 4.29 4.95 10.23
N TYR A 39 5.14 5.28 9.29
CA TYR A 39 5.61 6.63 9.06
C TYR A 39 5.51 7.01 7.59
N VAL A 40 4.97 8.18 7.31
CA VAL A 40 4.86 8.73 5.96
C VAL A 40 4.81 10.26 6.03
N ASP A 41 5.49 10.93 5.11
CA ASP A 41 5.45 12.40 4.96
C ASP A 41 5.59 13.16 6.29
N HIS A 42 6.66 12.88 7.03
CA HIS A 42 6.99 13.52 8.32
C HIS A 42 5.91 13.34 9.41
N GLY A 43 5.11 12.32 9.31
CA GLY A 43 4.08 12.00 10.31
C GLY A 43 3.82 10.52 10.44
N GLY A 44 3.14 10.12 11.51
CA GLY A 44 2.71 8.76 11.73
C GLY A 44 1.40 8.43 11.01
N TYR A 45 1.12 7.15 10.86
CA TYR A 45 -0.18 6.68 10.43
C TYR A 45 -0.53 5.36 11.12
N ILE A 46 -1.81 5.11 11.22
CA ILE A 46 -2.37 3.81 11.61
C ILE A 46 -3.42 3.47 10.55
N ASN A 47 -3.36 2.27 10.02
CA ASN A 47 -4.37 1.81 9.07
C ASN A 47 -4.73 0.34 9.25
N CYS A 48 -5.78 -0.05 8.56
CA CYS A 48 -6.11 -1.43 8.29
C CYS A 48 -6.16 -1.65 6.79
N ILE A 49 -6.04 -2.90 6.36
CA ILE A 49 -6.16 -3.25 4.95
C ILE A 49 -7.65 -3.33 4.62
N GLY A 50 -8.10 -2.46 3.74
CA GLY A 50 -9.45 -2.44 3.19
C GLY A 50 -9.61 -3.34 1.97
N PRO A 51 -10.42 -2.94 0.99
CA PRO A 51 -10.61 -3.69 -0.25
C PRO A 51 -9.28 -3.93 -0.94
N SER A 52 -8.93 -5.20 -1.13
CA SER A 52 -7.61 -5.60 -1.62
C SER A 52 -7.65 -6.91 -2.39
N ILE A 53 -6.65 -7.07 -3.25
CA ILE A 53 -6.34 -8.34 -3.88
C ILE A 53 -5.16 -8.94 -3.12
N LYS A 54 -5.33 -10.16 -2.65
CA LYS A 54 -4.38 -10.86 -1.82
C LYS A 54 -3.88 -12.12 -2.51
N TYR A 55 -2.58 -12.26 -2.58
CA TYR A 55 -1.89 -13.46 -3.03
C TYR A 55 -1.35 -14.21 -1.83
N MET A 56 -1.78 -15.46 -1.65
CA MET A 56 -1.42 -16.27 -0.48
C MET A 56 -0.58 -17.46 -0.88
N LYS A 57 0.58 -17.57 -0.27
CA LYS A 57 1.44 -18.76 -0.32
C LYS A 57 2.00 -18.96 1.08
N LYS A 58 1.33 -19.78 1.87
CA LYS A 58 1.69 -19.99 3.29
C LYS A 58 3.19 -20.34 3.45
N PRO A 59 3.85 -19.78 4.46
CA PRO A 59 3.37 -18.88 5.51
C PRO A 59 3.31 -17.40 5.12
N PHE A 60 3.48 -17.09 3.84
CA PHE A 60 3.65 -15.75 3.29
C PHE A 60 2.41 -15.30 2.53
N SER A 61 2.09 -14.02 2.60
CA SER A 61 1.05 -13.41 1.77
C SER A 61 1.42 -11.98 1.41
N VAL A 62 1.00 -11.55 0.21
CA VAL A 62 1.15 -10.18 -0.27
C VAL A 62 -0.19 -9.67 -0.73
N SER A 63 -0.56 -8.48 -0.34
CA SER A 63 -1.79 -7.84 -0.76
C SER A 63 -1.53 -6.46 -1.34
N ALA A 64 -2.36 -6.08 -2.30
CA ALA A 64 -2.39 -4.75 -2.87
C ALA A 64 -3.82 -4.22 -2.80
N GLY A 65 -4.01 -3.03 -2.28
CA GLY A 65 -5.35 -2.49 -2.14
C GLY A 65 -5.42 -1.14 -1.47
N LEU A 66 -6.64 -0.80 -1.10
CA LEU A 66 -6.95 0.45 -0.42
C LEU A 66 -6.62 0.35 1.06
N LEU A 67 -6.09 1.43 1.60
CA LEU A 67 -5.67 1.53 2.99
C LEU A 67 -6.43 2.67 3.68
N PRO A 68 -7.62 2.39 4.25
CA PRO A 68 -8.28 3.36 5.12
C PRO A 68 -7.40 3.65 6.33
N SER A 69 -7.05 4.90 6.53
CA SER A 69 -5.98 5.29 7.45
C SER A 69 -6.38 6.48 8.30
N LEU A 70 -5.78 6.55 9.47
CA LEU A 70 -5.72 7.76 10.28
C LEU A 70 -4.28 8.27 10.25
N ARG A 71 -4.08 9.45 9.72
CA ARG A 71 -2.78 10.08 9.69
C ARG A 71 -2.63 11.00 10.89
N ILE A 72 -1.48 10.93 11.53
CA ILE A 72 -1.13 11.72 12.69
C ILE A 72 0.02 12.63 12.30
N LYS A 73 -0.27 13.89 12.04
CA LYS A 73 0.71 14.87 11.63
C LYS A 73 0.39 16.22 12.25
N GLU A 74 1.36 16.79 12.93
CA GLU A 74 1.24 18.14 13.46
C GLU A 74 1.30 19.16 12.32
N ASP A 75 0.30 20.04 12.27
CA ASP A 75 0.26 21.11 11.29
C ASP A 75 1.09 22.30 11.79
N LYS A 76 2.22 22.55 11.14
CA LYS A 76 3.11 23.65 11.47
C LYS A 76 2.62 24.91 10.78
N VAL A 77 1.86 25.73 11.49
CA VAL A 77 1.37 27.00 11.02
C VAL A 77 1.95 28.15 11.85
N VAL A 78 1.94 29.35 11.28
CA VAL A 78 2.34 30.57 11.97
C VAL A 78 1.43 30.80 13.18
N ALA A 79 1.98 31.34 14.26
CA ALA A 79 1.21 31.66 15.48
C ALA A 79 0.00 32.54 15.16
N GLY A 80 -1.19 32.13 15.62
CA GLY A 80 -2.46 32.79 15.34
C GLY A 80 -3.22 32.27 14.12
N ALA A 81 -2.62 31.41 13.29
CA ALA A 81 -3.30 30.76 12.18
C ALA A 81 -4.09 29.52 12.64
N THR A 82 -5.14 29.19 11.90
CA THR A 82 -5.94 27.99 12.17
C THR A 82 -5.13 26.72 11.84
N LYS A 83 -5.00 25.85 12.83
CA LYS A 83 -4.37 24.53 12.65
C LYS A 83 -5.39 23.50 12.21
N ASN A 84 -4.99 22.60 11.30
CA ASN A 84 -5.75 21.40 11.02
C ASN A 84 -5.69 20.42 12.21
N SER A 85 -6.62 19.48 12.22
CA SER A 85 -6.60 18.43 13.23
C SER A 85 -5.31 17.62 13.18
N LEU A 86 -4.79 17.26 14.34
CA LEU A 86 -3.63 16.38 14.47
C LEU A 86 -3.89 15.01 13.83
N ILE A 87 -5.12 14.53 13.93
CA ILE A 87 -5.55 13.25 13.35
C ILE A 87 -6.45 13.53 12.16
N THR A 88 -6.08 13.03 11.00
CA THR A 88 -6.80 13.24 9.75
C THR A 88 -7.11 11.90 9.08
N PRO A 89 -8.38 11.60 8.80
CA PRO A 89 -8.71 10.42 8.00
C PRO A 89 -8.17 10.56 6.59
N SER A 90 -7.62 9.47 6.07
CA SER A 90 -7.01 9.43 4.74
C SER A 90 -7.23 8.08 4.09
N LEU A 91 -7.28 8.07 2.77
CA LEU A 91 -7.34 6.84 1.99
C LEU A 91 -6.06 6.72 1.19
N GLY A 92 -5.31 5.66 1.44
CA GLY A 92 -4.11 5.34 0.69
C GLY A 92 -4.27 4.12 -0.18
N LEU A 93 -3.26 3.88 -0.98
CA LEU A 93 -3.04 2.64 -1.71
C LEU A 93 -1.75 2.02 -1.18
N GLY A 94 -1.59 0.71 -1.28
CA GLY A 94 -0.32 0.15 -0.91
C GLY A 94 -0.20 -1.34 -1.04
N LEU A 95 1.02 -1.79 -0.81
CA LEU A 95 1.40 -3.19 -0.76
C LEU A 95 1.67 -3.58 0.70
N THR A 96 1.16 -4.73 1.09
CA THR A 96 1.40 -5.29 2.42
C THR A 96 1.85 -6.73 2.30
N ALA A 97 3.01 -7.03 2.85
CA ALA A 97 3.52 -8.39 2.96
C ALA A 97 3.33 -8.88 4.40
N VAL A 98 2.77 -10.08 4.55
CA VAL A 98 2.54 -10.70 5.86
C VAL A 98 3.27 -12.02 5.91
N PHE A 99 4.07 -12.19 6.94
CA PHE A 99 4.72 -13.46 7.27
C PHE A 99 4.21 -13.92 8.64
N ASN A 100 3.45 -15.02 8.67
CA ASN A 100 2.69 -15.45 9.85
C ASN A 100 1.75 -14.34 10.35
N HIS A 101 2.14 -13.63 11.38
CA HIS A 101 1.40 -12.51 11.96
C HIS A 101 2.09 -11.15 11.77
N LEU A 102 3.35 -11.14 11.34
CA LEU A 102 4.10 -9.90 11.13
C LEU A 102 3.77 -9.32 9.76
N ALA A 103 3.36 -8.06 9.73
CA ALA A 103 3.07 -7.33 8.50
C ALA A 103 4.12 -6.24 8.26
N LEU A 104 4.56 -6.14 7.00
CA LEU A 104 5.37 -5.03 6.49
C LEU A 104 4.59 -4.35 5.38
N GLN A 105 4.46 -3.04 5.45
CA GLN A 105 3.63 -2.28 4.53
C GLN A 105 4.39 -1.13 3.88
N LEU A 106 4.15 -0.94 2.59
CA LEU A 106 4.60 0.22 1.82
C LEU A 106 3.35 0.97 1.33
N PRO A 107 2.86 1.94 2.09
CA PRO A 107 1.70 2.73 1.70
C PRO A 107 2.06 3.86 0.76
N LEU A 108 1.12 4.24 -0.08
CA LEU A 108 1.14 5.41 -0.93
C LEU A 108 -0.02 6.31 -0.56
N TYR A 109 0.27 7.54 -0.18
CA TYR A 109 -0.73 8.56 0.12
C TYR A 109 -0.60 9.73 -0.82
N TYR A 110 -1.74 10.21 -1.29
CA TYR A 110 -1.80 11.39 -2.13
C TYR A 110 -2.17 12.61 -1.29
N ASN A 111 -1.30 13.60 -1.29
CA ASN A 111 -1.60 14.90 -0.71
C ASN A 111 -2.19 15.80 -1.79
N ALA A 112 -3.44 16.21 -1.59
CA ALA A 112 -4.16 17.02 -2.54
C ALA A 112 -3.50 18.38 -2.72
N LYS A 113 -3.63 18.93 -3.94
CA LYS A 113 -3.17 20.30 -4.25
C LYS A 113 -3.82 21.32 -3.33
N THR A 114 -3.01 22.17 -2.75
CA THR A 114 -3.44 23.35 -2.00
C THR A 114 -3.00 24.63 -2.71
N SER A 115 -3.42 25.77 -2.22
CA SER A 115 -2.96 27.08 -2.73
C SER A 115 -1.45 27.29 -2.57
N ALA A 116 -0.82 26.63 -1.62
CA ALA A 116 0.60 26.75 -1.31
C ALA A 116 1.45 25.64 -1.93
N LYS A 117 0.88 24.48 -2.27
CA LYS A 117 1.63 23.30 -2.76
C LYS A 117 0.86 22.57 -3.85
N ASN A 118 1.58 22.03 -4.82
CA ASN A 118 1.03 21.07 -5.77
C ASN A 118 0.71 19.74 -5.08
N GLY A 119 -0.21 18.97 -5.67
CA GLY A 119 -0.48 17.61 -5.22
C GLY A 119 0.76 16.73 -5.40
N GLU A 120 1.02 15.85 -4.45
CA GLU A 120 2.14 14.89 -4.52
C GLU A 120 1.80 13.57 -3.87
N TRP A 121 2.48 12.53 -4.33
CA TRP A 121 2.42 11.21 -3.76
C TRP A 121 3.55 11.00 -2.75
N ASN A 122 3.22 10.44 -1.61
CA ASN A 122 4.18 10.12 -0.56
C ASN A 122 4.18 8.63 -0.28
N VAL A 123 5.37 8.04 -0.27
CA VAL A 123 5.58 6.64 0.09
C VAL A 123 6.00 6.57 1.55
N GLY A 124 5.38 5.68 2.29
CA GLY A 124 5.71 5.43 3.68
C GLY A 124 6.22 4.00 3.91
N ILE A 125 6.46 3.71 5.16
CA ILE A 125 6.80 2.37 5.63
C ILE A 125 6.07 2.10 6.94
N GLY A 126 5.57 0.89 7.11
CA GLY A 126 4.87 0.50 8.33
C GLY A 126 5.11 -0.95 8.71
N LEU A 127 4.93 -1.20 9.99
CA LEU A 127 4.94 -2.52 10.58
C LEU A 127 3.59 -2.77 11.24
N GLY A 128 3.12 -3.99 11.16
CA GLY A 128 1.82 -4.34 11.69
C GLY A 128 1.71 -5.78 12.14
N TYR A 129 0.52 -6.09 12.59
CA TYR A 129 0.16 -7.41 13.09
C TYR A 129 -1.16 -7.87 12.47
N LYS A 130 -1.15 -9.08 12.03
CA LYS A 130 -2.36 -9.75 11.55
C LYS A 130 -3.03 -10.51 12.68
N LEU A 131 -4.27 -10.14 12.94
CA LEU A 131 -5.13 -10.79 13.94
C LEU A 131 -5.56 -12.19 13.53
#